data_289d7c2ebabe25a1804fc93402847892
#
_entry.id   289d7c2ebabe25a1804fc93402847892
#
_cell.length_a   1.000
_cell.length_b   1.000
_cell.length_c   1.000
_cell.angle_alpha   90.00
_cell.angle_beta   90.00
_cell.angle_gamma   90.00
#
_symmetry.space_group_name_H-M   'P 1'
#
loop_
_entity.id
_entity.type
_entity.pdbx_description
1 polymer ?
#
loop_
_entity_poly.entity_id
_entity_poly.type
_entity_poly.pdbx_seq_one_letter_code
_entity_poly.pdbx_strand_id
1 'polypeptide(L)'
;MLQPVSMSPVVPLVRSARPWAPPPLAGCPAPLRLVQATMAALSPLAPDLMATAAWRLYFTPRRHRRPARETQWLERSEPARVYTPYGELCAHAWGGAVLPWEAREERTVLLIHGWEGRGTQLGALVDPLVERGYRVVAVDMPAHGGSPGTQTDLLQWRHSILLASQQLGPVHAVVAHSMGGAASLMALEQGMETTRVAVLGAPARLRDVFDRYCAIMRLTPQVAARFRGMVEQHYGADIWTALSVDEMAPSFRGRGLLVHDVDDTDVPFEDAQRVARAWAGATLLPTAGLGHTRILRDAHVLSAVVDFVDG
;
A
#
# COMPACT_ATOMS: atom_id res chain seq x y z
N MET A 1 9.87 -39.47 16.58
CA MET A 1 10.12 -39.24 15.15
C MET A 1 8.80 -38.81 14.52
N LEU A 2 8.58 -37.51 14.39
CA LEU A 2 7.44 -36.93 13.68
C LEU A 2 7.93 -36.58 12.27
N GLN A 3 7.29 -37.15 11.27
CA GLN A 3 7.62 -36.88 9.87
C GLN A 3 7.21 -35.44 9.48
N PRO A 4 7.98 -34.73 8.67
CA PRO A 4 7.58 -33.42 8.16
C PRO A 4 6.43 -33.60 7.19
N VAL A 5 5.33 -32.87 7.43
CA VAL A 5 4.21 -32.76 6.50
C VAL A 5 4.70 -31.95 5.29
N SER A 6 4.93 -32.64 4.19
CA SER A 6 5.20 -32.04 2.88
C SER A 6 3.94 -31.33 2.40
N MET A 7 3.90 -30.02 2.52
CA MET A 7 2.93 -29.20 1.81
C MET A 7 3.37 -29.07 0.35
N SER A 8 2.83 -29.91 -0.50
CA SER A 8 2.89 -29.69 -1.95
C SER A 8 2.09 -28.43 -2.29
N PRO A 9 2.64 -27.47 -3.03
CA PRO A 9 1.88 -26.33 -3.50
C PRO A 9 0.92 -26.80 -4.58
N VAL A 10 -0.35 -27.00 -4.23
CA VAL A 10 -1.41 -27.05 -5.22
C VAL A 10 -1.63 -25.60 -5.68
N VAL A 11 -0.87 -25.19 -6.69
CA VAL A 11 -1.19 -23.97 -7.45
C VAL A 11 -2.41 -24.33 -8.31
N PRO A 12 -3.62 -23.84 -8.03
CA PRO A 12 -4.71 -23.96 -8.96
C PRO A 12 -4.27 -23.28 -10.26
N LEU A 13 -4.58 -23.90 -11.40
CA LEU A 13 -4.41 -23.27 -12.72
C LEU A 13 -5.04 -21.87 -12.68
N VAL A 14 -4.19 -20.85 -12.50
CA VAL A 14 -4.59 -19.47 -12.45
C VAL A 14 -5.22 -19.16 -13.80
N ARG A 15 -6.53 -18.89 -13.83
CA ARG A 15 -7.17 -18.30 -15.00
C ARG A 15 -6.29 -17.13 -15.42
N SER A 16 -5.94 -17.05 -16.72
CA SER A 16 -5.19 -15.91 -17.25
C SER A 16 -5.86 -14.63 -16.78
N ALA A 17 -5.12 -13.82 -16.01
CA ALA A 17 -5.66 -12.56 -15.50
C ALA A 17 -6.16 -11.74 -16.69
N ARG A 18 -7.32 -11.10 -16.53
CA ARG A 18 -7.86 -10.22 -17.57
C ARG A 18 -6.96 -9.00 -17.68
N PRO A 19 -6.59 -8.58 -18.92
CA PRO A 19 -5.84 -7.33 -19.09
C PRO A 19 -6.60 -6.20 -18.40
N TRP A 20 -5.88 -5.39 -17.62
CA TRP A 20 -6.49 -4.24 -16.96
C TRP A 20 -7.08 -3.28 -17.99
N ALA A 21 -8.30 -2.80 -17.75
CA ALA A 21 -8.97 -1.80 -18.53
C ALA A 21 -9.64 -0.76 -17.61
N PRO A 22 -9.66 0.53 -18.00
CA PRO A 22 -10.32 1.53 -17.19
C PRO A 22 -11.82 1.22 -17.07
N PRO A 23 -12.45 1.53 -15.92
CA PRO A 23 -13.87 1.27 -15.71
C PRO A 23 -14.73 1.99 -16.75
N PRO A 24 -15.85 1.37 -17.21
CA PRO A 24 -16.76 2.00 -18.13
C PRO A 24 -17.40 3.25 -17.50
N LEU A 25 -17.69 4.28 -18.29
CA LEU A 25 -18.28 5.54 -17.81
C LEU A 25 -19.54 5.33 -16.97
N ALA A 26 -20.39 4.39 -17.38
CA ALA A 26 -21.63 4.08 -16.66
C ALA A 26 -21.41 3.61 -15.21
N GLY A 27 -20.25 2.99 -14.93
CA GLY A 27 -19.88 2.54 -13.59
C GLY A 27 -19.17 3.59 -12.75
N CYS A 28 -18.76 4.73 -13.31
CA CYS A 28 -18.06 5.77 -12.57
C CYS A 28 -19.01 6.62 -11.73
N PRO A 29 -18.61 7.01 -10.48
CA PRO A 29 -19.35 7.97 -9.67
C PRO A 29 -19.56 9.30 -10.40
N ALA A 30 -20.71 9.97 -10.17
CA ALA A 30 -21.05 11.22 -10.83
C ALA A 30 -19.97 12.33 -10.71
N PRO A 31 -19.32 12.55 -9.56
CA PRO A 31 -18.22 13.53 -9.48
C PRO A 31 -17.05 13.18 -10.40
N LEU A 32 -16.67 11.90 -10.50
CA LEU A 32 -15.58 11.48 -11.38
C LEU A 32 -15.95 11.70 -12.85
N ARG A 33 -17.18 11.38 -13.24
CA ARG A 33 -17.66 11.63 -14.62
C ARG A 33 -17.62 13.12 -14.98
N LEU A 34 -17.98 14.00 -14.04
CA LEU A 34 -17.88 15.45 -14.25
C LEU A 34 -16.42 15.88 -14.49
N VAL A 35 -15.49 15.42 -13.64
CA VAL A 35 -14.06 15.71 -13.83
C VAL A 35 -13.57 15.20 -15.17
N GLN A 36 -13.88 13.96 -15.55
CA GLN A 36 -13.52 13.38 -16.85
C GLN A 36 -14.08 14.20 -18.03
N ALA A 37 -15.35 14.63 -17.96
CA ALA A 37 -15.96 15.45 -18.98
C ALA A 37 -15.29 16.84 -19.09
N THR A 38 -14.98 17.46 -17.95
CA THR A 38 -14.26 18.75 -17.90
C THR A 38 -12.86 18.63 -18.50
N MET A 39 -12.11 17.58 -18.11
CA MET A 39 -10.79 17.28 -18.68
C MET A 39 -10.86 17.11 -20.20
N ALA A 40 -11.80 16.32 -20.70
CA ALA A 40 -11.97 16.09 -22.14
C ALA A 40 -12.31 17.39 -22.90
N ALA A 41 -13.26 18.19 -22.38
CA ALA A 41 -13.71 19.41 -23.03
C ALA A 41 -12.65 20.54 -23.08
N LEU A 42 -11.86 20.68 -22.00
CA LEU A 42 -10.88 21.77 -21.90
C LEU A 42 -9.48 21.40 -22.39
N SER A 43 -9.17 20.11 -22.55
CA SER A 43 -7.84 19.66 -23.00
C SER A 43 -7.39 20.29 -24.34
N PRO A 44 -8.24 20.45 -25.36
CA PRO A 44 -7.81 21.10 -26.61
C PRO A 44 -7.51 22.59 -26.46
N LEU A 45 -8.17 23.26 -25.53
CA LEU A 45 -8.09 24.71 -25.34
C LEU A 45 -6.98 25.12 -24.37
N ALA A 46 -6.77 24.33 -23.31
CA ALA A 46 -5.84 24.67 -22.23
C ALA A 46 -5.11 23.42 -21.70
N PRO A 47 -4.26 22.76 -22.51
CA PRO A 47 -3.64 21.48 -22.14
C PRO A 47 -2.71 21.62 -20.92
N ASP A 48 -2.02 22.74 -20.73
CA ASP A 48 -1.16 22.97 -19.56
C ASP A 48 -1.96 23.13 -18.26
N LEU A 49 -3.08 23.83 -18.33
CA LEU A 49 -3.99 23.93 -17.19
C LEU A 49 -4.57 22.57 -16.82
N MET A 50 -4.92 21.74 -17.80
CA MET A 50 -5.43 20.40 -17.55
C MET A 50 -4.35 19.46 -16.99
N ALA A 51 -3.10 19.57 -17.43
CA ALA A 51 -1.98 18.84 -16.85
C ALA A 51 -1.72 19.27 -15.40
N THR A 52 -1.80 20.57 -15.09
CA THR A 52 -1.70 21.08 -13.72
C THR A 52 -2.86 20.58 -12.83
N ALA A 53 -4.06 20.52 -13.37
CA ALA A 53 -5.23 19.98 -12.66
C ALA A 53 -5.07 18.47 -12.41
N ALA A 54 -4.59 17.71 -13.40
CA ALA A 54 -4.26 16.28 -13.26
C ALA A 54 -3.19 16.05 -12.19
N TRP A 55 -2.12 16.83 -12.17
CA TRP A 55 -1.10 16.82 -11.11
C TRP A 55 -1.72 17.01 -9.73
N ARG A 56 -2.50 18.07 -9.53
CA ARG A 56 -3.13 18.36 -8.23
C ARG A 56 -4.01 17.20 -7.77
N LEU A 57 -4.83 16.65 -8.66
CA LEU A 57 -5.72 15.54 -8.34
C LEU A 57 -4.96 14.25 -8.02
N TYR A 58 -3.85 13.98 -8.74
CA TYR A 58 -3.03 12.77 -8.55
C TYR A 58 -2.37 12.74 -7.18
N PHE A 59 -1.87 13.87 -6.70
CA PHE A 59 -1.17 13.97 -5.42
C PHE A 59 -2.07 14.37 -4.24
N THR A 60 -3.37 14.59 -4.46
CA THR A 60 -4.33 14.98 -3.41
C THR A 60 -5.26 13.81 -3.08
N PRO A 61 -5.00 13.05 -2.00
CA PRO A 61 -5.88 11.97 -1.58
C PRO A 61 -7.20 12.52 -1.03
N ARG A 62 -8.30 11.82 -1.33
CA ARG A 62 -9.60 12.10 -0.73
C ARG A 62 -9.66 11.52 0.68
N ARG A 63 -10.13 12.29 1.64
CA ARG A 63 -10.37 11.81 2.99
C ARG A 63 -11.79 11.26 3.09
N HIS A 64 -11.91 9.96 3.22
CA HIS A 64 -13.19 9.29 3.37
C HIS A 64 -13.62 9.24 4.84
N ARG A 65 -14.95 9.34 5.08
CA ARG A 65 -15.50 9.10 6.41
C ARG A 65 -15.12 7.71 6.90
N ARG A 66 -14.69 7.60 8.17
CA ARG A 66 -14.36 6.32 8.79
C ARG A 66 -15.62 5.45 8.90
N PRO A 67 -15.60 4.19 8.43
CA PRO A 67 -16.70 3.25 8.66
C PRO A 67 -16.83 2.91 10.15
N ALA A 68 -18.07 2.67 10.61
CA ALA A 68 -18.34 2.35 12.00
C ALA A 68 -17.51 1.17 12.55
N ARG A 69 -17.27 0.15 11.72
CA ARG A 69 -16.42 -0.99 12.08
C ARG A 69 -14.97 -0.64 12.46
N GLU A 70 -14.45 0.48 11.92
CA GLU A 70 -13.09 0.92 12.24
C GLU A 70 -13.02 1.76 13.50
N THR A 71 -14.16 2.31 13.96
CA THR A 71 -14.24 3.13 15.16
C THR A 71 -13.89 2.32 16.41
N GLN A 72 -14.30 1.05 16.49
CA GLN A 72 -13.97 0.17 17.62
C GLN A 72 -12.47 -0.03 17.83
N TRP A 73 -11.68 -0.11 16.75
CA TRP A 73 -10.22 -0.22 16.88
C TRP A 73 -9.61 1.11 17.28
N LEU A 74 -10.10 2.22 16.71
CA LEU A 74 -9.63 3.55 17.09
C LEU A 74 -9.86 3.85 18.58
N GLU A 75 -11.05 3.55 19.09
CA GLU A 75 -11.43 3.81 20.49
C GLU A 75 -10.58 3.01 21.50
N ARG A 76 -10.06 1.85 21.08
CA ARG A 76 -9.18 1.00 21.90
C ARG A 76 -7.70 1.28 21.67
N SER A 77 -7.35 2.16 20.74
CA SER A 77 -5.95 2.47 20.46
C SER A 77 -5.37 3.47 21.44
N GLU A 78 -4.11 3.28 21.75
CA GLU A 78 -3.28 4.34 22.35
C GLU A 78 -2.74 5.24 21.24
N PRO A 79 -2.77 6.57 21.41
CA PRO A 79 -2.20 7.47 20.42
C PRO A 79 -0.67 7.35 20.41
N ALA A 80 -0.12 7.23 19.21
CA ALA A 80 1.31 7.29 18.97
C ALA A 80 1.60 8.35 17.88
N ARG A 81 2.85 8.74 17.77
CA ARG A 81 3.28 9.80 16.86
C ARG A 81 4.55 9.39 16.12
N VAL A 82 4.65 9.85 14.88
CA VAL A 82 5.88 9.72 14.08
C VAL A 82 6.26 11.12 13.58
N TYR A 83 7.45 11.57 13.94
CA TYR A 83 7.96 12.87 13.53
C TYR A 83 8.64 12.77 12.18
N THR A 84 8.20 13.55 11.22
CA THR A 84 8.74 13.57 9.86
C THR A 84 8.91 15.00 9.36
N PRO A 85 9.70 15.24 8.30
CA PRO A 85 9.77 16.54 7.64
C PRO A 85 8.43 17.02 7.06
N TYR A 86 7.46 16.12 6.91
CA TYR A 86 6.12 16.39 6.38
C TYR A 86 5.09 16.70 7.46
N GLY A 87 5.54 16.76 8.73
CA GLY A 87 4.75 16.98 9.92
C GLY A 87 4.71 15.79 10.86
N GLU A 88 4.00 15.96 11.98
CA GLU A 88 3.78 14.93 12.97
C GLU A 88 2.65 14.01 12.51
N LEU A 89 2.96 12.78 12.16
CA LEU A 89 1.98 11.81 11.69
C LEU A 89 1.25 11.17 12.86
N CYS A 90 -0.06 10.98 12.71
CA CYS A 90 -0.88 10.22 13.63
C CYS A 90 -0.58 8.73 13.49
N ALA A 91 -0.40 8.06 14.62
CA ALA A 91 -0.32 6.61 14.69
C ALA A 91 -1.20 6.08 15.83
N HIS A 92 -1.60 4.84 15.71
CA HIS A 92 -2.48 4.15 16.62
C HIS A 92 -1.79 2.86 17.06
N ALA A 93 -1.65 2.65 18.37
CA ALA A 93 -0.98 1.49 18.94
C ALA A 93 -1.96 0.63 19.73
N TRP A 94 -1.75 -0.69 19.69
CA TRP A 94 -2.48 -1.69 20.45
C TRP A 94 -1.50 -2.73 21.00
N GLY A 95 -1.77 -3.27 22.18
CA GLY A 95 -0.90 -4.25 22.84
C GLY A 95 0.38 -3.60 23.39
N GLY A 96 1.22 -4.39 24.01
CA GLY A 96 2.55 -3.95 24.49
C GLY A 96 2.58 -3.27 25.86
N ALA A 97 1.46 -3.05 26.53
CA ALA A 97 1.39 -2.39 27.85
C ALA A 97 1.77 -3.30 29.03
N VAL A 98 1.96 -4.59 28.82
CA VAL A 98 2.08 -5.59 29.92
C VAL A 98 3.52 -6.06 30.14
N LEU A 99 4.45 -5.77 29.26
CA LEU A 99 5.85 -6.19 29.45
C LEU A 99 6.72 -5.03 29.92
N PRO A 100 7.59 -5.22 30.92
CA PRO A 100 8.65 -4.26 31.23
C PRO A 100 9.41 -3.91 29.97
N TRP A 101 9.88 -2.66 29.84
CA TRP A 101 10.60 -2.19 28.66
C TRP A 101 11.80 -3.08 28.28
N GLU A 102 12.41 -3.73 29.27
CA GLU A 102 13.53 -4.68 29.13
C GLU A 102 13.13 -6.00 28.44
N ALA A 103 11.85 -6.37 28.46
CA ALA A 103 11.30 -7.56 27.78
C ALA A 103 10.68 -7.25 26.42
N ARG A 104 10.78 -6.00 25.94
CA ARG A 104 10.28 -5.57 24.62
C ARG A 104 11.21 -5.97 23.48
N GLU A 105 11.75 -7.19 23.53
CA GLU A 105 12.46 -7.74 22.40
C GLU A 105 11.52 -7.75 21.19
N GLU A 106 11.72 -6.75 20.32
CA GLU A 106 11.44 -6.79 18.88
C GLU A 106 10.07 -7.33 18.43
N ARG A 107 8.96 -6.93 19.08
CA ARG A 107 7.64 -7.47 18.72
C ARG A 107 6.68 -6.43 18.14
N THR A 108 7.22 -5.38 17.52
CA THR A 108 6.35 -4.39 16.86
C THR A 108 5.99 -4.85 15.45
N VAL A 109 4.69 -4.91 15.15
CA VAL A 109 4.15 -5.08 13.79
C VAL A 109 3.62 -3.73 13.31
N LEU A 110 4.18 -3.25 12.21
CA LEU A 110 3.80 -1.99 11.60
C LEU A 110 2.74 -2.21 10.51
N LEU A 111 1.60 -1.54 10.60
CA LEU A 111 0.51 -1.61 9.64
C LEU A 111 0.48 -0.33 8.78
N ILE A 112 0.56 -0.49 7.45
CA ILE A 112 0.58 0.62 6.48
C ILE A 112 -0.58 0.49 5.50
N HIS A 113 -1.46 1.48 5.50
CA HIS A 113 -2.65 1.51 4.64
C HIS A 113 -2.32 1.85 3.17
N GLY A 114 -3.33 1.71 2.28
CA GLY A 114 -3.25 2.14 0.88
C GLY A 114 -3.66 3.60 0.65
N TRP A 115 -3.57 4.05 -0.62
CA TRP A 115 -3.99 5.39 -1.02
C TRP A 115 -5.47 5.64 -0.65
N GLU A 116 -5.78 6.85 -0.17
CA GLU A 116 -7.08 7.24 0.38
C GLU A 116 -7.55 6.41 1.59
N GLY A 117 -6.65 5.58 2.16
CA GLY A 117 -6.88 4.79 3.36
C GLY A 117 -6.58 5.54 4.66
N ARG A 118 -6.35 4.78 5.71
CA ARG A 118 -5.95 5.20 7.07
C ARG A 118 -5.51 3.99 7.89
N GLY A 119 -4.78 4.20 8.97
CA GLY A 119 -4.22 3.11 9.78
C GLY A 119 -5.26 2.06 10.21
N THR A 120 -6.46 2.49 10.64
CA THR A 120 -7.54 1.59 11.06
C THR A 120 -8.14 0.73 9.93
N GLN A 121 -7.76 0.94 8.67
CA GLN A 121 -8.21 0.11 7.55
C GLN A 121 -7.74 -1.35 7.67
N LEU A 122 -6.56 -1.56 8.28
CA LEU A 122 -6.02 -2.89 8.56
C LEU A 122 -6.39 -3.41 9.97
N GLY A 123 -7.36 -2.79 10.62
CA GLY A 123 -7.74 -3.07 12.01
C GLY A 123 -8.14 -4.53 12.28
N ALA A 124 -8.61 -5.28 11.27
CA ALA A 124 -8.92 -6.70 11.41
C ALA A 124 -7.71 -7.57 11.79
N LEU A 125 -6.48 -7.08 11.60
CA LEU A 125 -5.23 -7.73 12.01
C LEU A 125 -4.85 -7.42 13.47
N VAL A 126 -5.46 -6.39 14.08
CA VAL A 126 -5.04 -5.92 15.41
C VAL A 126 -5.22 -7.00 16.47
N ASP A 127 -6.45 -7.47 16.65
CA ASP A 127 -6.75 -8.44 17.72
C ASP A 127 -5.96 -9.76 17.55
N PRO A 128 -5.90 -10.40 16.36
CA PRO A 128 -5.12 -11.61 16.18
C PRO A 128 -3.60 -11.44 16.45
N LEU A 129 -3.04 -10.30 16.10
CA LEU A 129 -1.61 -10.03 16.35
C LEU A 129 -1.34 -9.70 17.83
N VAL A 130 -2.23 -8.95 18.48
CA VAL A 130 -2.13 -8.67 19.92
C VAL A 130 -2.25 -9.95 20.75
N GLU A 131 -3.15 -10.86 20.38
CA GLU A 131 -3.29 -12.18 21.01
C GLU A 131 -2.03 -13.06 20.90
N ARG A 132 -1.21 -12.85 19.84
CA ARG A 132 0.12 -13.46 19.68
C ARG A 132 1.24 -12.72 20.44
N GLY A 133 0.89 -11.66 21.20
CA GLY A 133 1.82 -10.89 22.02
C GLY A 133 2.58 -9.80 21.26
N TYR A 134 2.15 -9.42 20.07
CA TYR A 134 2.74 -8.31 19.32
C TYR A 134 2.19 -6.96 19.80
N ARG A 135 3.06 -5.95 19.77
CA ARG A 135 2.64 -4.55 19.72
C ARG A 135 2.30 -4.22 18.28
N VAL A 136 1.07 -3.82 18.02
CA VAL A 136 0.62 -3.42 16.68
C VAL A 136 0.58 -1.91 16.58
N VAL A 137 1.19 -1.34 15.57
CA VAL A 137 1.16 0.11 15.33
C VAL A 137 0.73 0.38 13.90
N ALA A 138 -0.36 1.12 13.74
CA ALA A 138 -0.84 1.56 12.44
C ALA A 138 -0.58 3.06 12.27
N VAL A 139 0.02 3.47 11.15
CA VAL A 139 0.36 4.86 10.86
C VAL A 139 -0.58 5.42 9.80
N ASP A 140 -1.13 6.59 10.05
CA ASP A 140 -1.79 7.40 9.03
C ASP A 140 -0.70 8.12 8.22
N MET A 141 -0.53 7.79 6.94
CA MET A 141 0.50 8.38 6.08
C MET A 141 0.25 9.88 5.84
N PRO A 142 1.26 10.67 5.40
CA PRO A 142 1.08 12.09 5.10
C PRO A 142 -0.17 12.37 4.27
N ALA A 143 -0.92 13.41 4.59
CA ALA A 143 -2.19 13.80 3.99
C ALA A 143 -3.37 12.81 4.15
N HIS A 144 -3.22 11.73 4.92
CA HIS A 144 -4.25 10.71 5.14
C HIS A 144 -4.70 10.64 6.62
N GLY A 145 -5.87 10.05 6.85
CA GLY A 145 -6.40 9.82 8.19
C GLY A 145 -6.40 11.09 9.06
N GLY A 146 -5.75 11.04 10.23
CA GLY A 146 -5.52 12.15 11.13
C GLY A 146 -4.22 12.93 10.87
N SER A 147 -3.35 12.44 9.97
CA SER A 147 -2.07 13.08 9.68
C SER A 147 -2.20 14.37 8.89
N PRO A 148 -1.28 15.34 9.06
CA PRO A 148 -1.32 16.63 8.38
C PRO A 148 -1.05 16.53 6.89
N GLY A 149 -1.25 17.65 6.20
CA GLY A 149 -1.03 17.80 4.76
C GLY A 149 -2.30 17.65 3.93
N THR A 150 -2.22 18.10 2.68
CA THR A 150 -3.28 17.99 1.67
C THR A 150 -2.81 17.26 0.43
N GLN A 151 -1.49 17.21 0.20
CA GLN A 151 -0.87 16.48 -0.89
C GLN A 151 0.25 15.61 -0.33
N THR A 152 0.53 14.51 -1.02
CA THR A 152 1.60 13.58 -0.68
C THR A 152 1.98 12.76 -1.91
N ASP A 153 3.12 12.10 -1.84
CA ASP A 153 3.64 11.21 -2.87
C ASP A 153 4.29 9.96 -2.27
N LEU A 154 4.69 9.04 -3.13
CA LEU A 154 5.25 7.76 -2.72
C LEU A 154 6.64 7.88 -2.07
N LEU A 155 7.44 8.92 -2.41
CA LEU A 155 8.73 9.19 -1.78
C LEU A 155 8.55 9.66 -0.34
N GLN A 156 7.56 10.54 -0.10
CA GLN A 156 7.19 10.96 1.26
C GLN A 156 6.72 9.77 2.08
N TRP A 157 5.94 8.85 1.50
CA TRP A 157 5.49 7.64 2.19
C TRP A 157 6.66 6.73 2.54
N ARG A 158 7.53 6.41 1.58
CA ARG A 158 8.74 5.63 1.80
C ARG A 158 9.58 6.20 2.96
N HIS A 159 9.85 7.50 2.93
CA HIS A 159 10.63 8.19 3.96
C HIS A 159 9.90 8.16 5.32
N SER A 160 8.59 8.38 5.34
CA SER A 160 7.78 8.31 6.56
C SER A 160 7.77 6.91 7.18
N ILE A 161 7.72 5.85 6.37
CA ILE A 161 7.78 4.47 6.83
C ILE A 161 9.15 4.16 7.42
N LEU A 162 10.22 4.60 6.78
CA LEU A 162 11.58 4.44 7.29
C LEU A 162 11.73 5.13 8.65
N LEU A 163 11.28 6.38 8.78
CA LEU A 163 11.31 7.11 10.05
C LEU A 163 10.41 6.47 11.12
N ALA A 164 9.25 5.94 10.74
CA ALA A 164 8.37 5.22 11.64
C ALA A 164 9.06 3.97 12.21
N SER A 165 9.75 3.20 11.36
CA SER A 165 10.48 2.01 11.79
C SER A 165 11.61 2.33 12.78
N GLN A 166 12.26 3.49 12.65
CA GLN A 166 13.31 3.95 13.54
C GLN A 166 12.78 4.49 14.89
N GLN A 167 11.62 5.16 14.87
CA GLN A 167 11.07 5.84 16.06
C GLN A 167 10.18 4.94 16.91
N LEU A 168 9.51 3.96 16.30
CA LEU A 168 8.56 3.08 17.00
C LEU A 168 9.22 1.84 17.63
N GLY A 169 10.54 1.73 17.54
CA GLY A 169 11.35 0.62 18.02
C GLY A 169 11.56 -0.46 16.97
N PRO A 170 12.29 -1.52 17.27
CA PRO A 170 12.57 -2.59 16.34
C PRO A 170 11.30 -3.16 15.74
N VAL A 171 11.22 -3.17 14.40
CA VAL A 171 10.05 -3.66 13.66
C VAL A 171 10.26 -5.14 13.31
N HIS A 172 9.49 -6.01 13.95
CA HIS A 172 9.50 -7.43 13.67
C HIS A 172 8.92 -7.76 12.28
N ALA A 173 7.81 -7.13 11.95
CA ALA A 173 7.17 -7.29 10.65
C ALA A 173 6.46 -6.01 10.19
N VAL A 174 6.32 -5.88 8.86
CA VAL A 174 5.46 -4.86 8.24
C VAL A 174 4.33 -5.56 7.50
N VAL A 175 3.09 -5.12 7.73
CA VAL A 175 1.93 -5.55 6.94
C VAL A 175 1.35 -4.34 6.23
N ALA A 176 1.33 -4.36 4.91
CA ALA A 176 1.02 -3.18 4.13
C ALA A 176 0.06 -3.46 2.96
N HIS A 177 -0.79 -2.50 2.65
CA HIS A 177 -1.79 -2.61 1.59
C HIS A 177 -1.52 -1.65 0.44
N SER A 178 -1.68 -2.13 -0.81
CA SER A 178 -1.71 -1.29 -2.02
C SER A 178 -0.47 -0.37 -2.13
N MET A 179 -0.64 0.94 -2.27
CA MET A 179 0.45 1.93 -2.30
C MET A 179 1.33 1.88 -1.05
N GLY A 180 0.75 1.57 0.13
CA GLY A 180 1.52 1.35 1.34
C GLY A 180 2.45 0.15 1.23
N GLY A 181 2.04 -0.89 0.52
CA GLY A 181 2.87 -2.06 0.20
C GLY A 181 4.07 -1.68 -0.66
N ALA A 182 3.84 -0.96 -1.76
CA ALA A 182 4.92 -0.47 -2.62
C ALA A 182 5.90 0.43 -1.84
N ALA A 183 5.38 1.39 -1.06
CA ALA A 183 6.20 2.29 -0.24
C ALA A 183 7.01 1.54 0.84
N SER A 184 6.44 0.48 1.44
CA SER A 184 7.13 -0.36 2.44
C SER A 184 8.28 -1.16 1.81
N LEU A 185 8.07 -1.70 0.61
CA LEU A 185 9.13 -2.40 -0.12
C LEU A 185 10.25 -1.45 -0.57
N MET A 186 9.90 -0.22 -0.94
CA MET A 186 10.89 0.83 -1.22
C MET A 186 11.63 1.27 0.06
N ALA A 187 10.97 1.30 1.21
CA ALA A 187 11.63 1.58 2.50
C ALA A 187 12.58 0.44 2.90
N LEU A 188 12.23 -0.81 2.59
CA LEU A 188 13.10 -1.97 2.79
C LEU A 188 14.39 -1.86 1.97
N GLU A 189 14.29 -1.45 0.71
CA GLU A 189 15.45 -1.18 -0.15
C GLU A 189 16.34 -0.08 0.41
N GLN A 190 15.76 0.93 1.04
CA GLN A 190 16.47 2.06 1.67
C GLN A 190 17.00 1.73 3.10
N GLY A 191 16.97 0.48 3.50
CA GLY A 191 17.56 0.03 4.77
C GLY A 191 16.60 0.00 5.96
N MET A 192 15.29 -0.05 5.74
CA MET A 192 14.36 -0.37 6.83
C MET A 192 14.68 -1.76 7.39
N GLU A 193 14.98 -1.81 8.69
CA GLU A 193 15.30 -3.05 9.38
C GLU A 193 14.02 -3.80 9.76
N THR A 194 13.75 -4.89 9.06
CA THR A 194 12.70 -5.86 9.38
C THR A 194 13.02 -7.20 8.70
N THR A 195 12.57 -8.28 9.29
CA THR A 195 12.81 -9.62 8.74
C THR A 195 11.62 -10.17 7.93
N ARG A 196 10.45 -9.55 8.06
CA ARG A 196 9.19 -10.01 7.43
C ARG A 196 8.37 -8.85 6.88
N VAL A 197 7.95 -8.97 5.63
CA VAL A 197 7.06 -7.99 4.99
C VAL A 197 5.91 -8.71 4.31
N ALA A 198 4.69 -8.50 4.78
CA ALA A 198 3.47 -8.98 4.12
C ALA A 198 2.82 -7.82 3.33
N VAL A 199 2.59 -8.04 2.06
CA VAL A 199 2.04 -7.03 1.15
C VAL A 199 0.76 -7.53 0.50
N LEU A 200 -0.31 -6.77 0.61
CA LEU A 200 -1.63 -7.11 0.10
C LEU A 200 -1.99 -6.19 -1.06
N GLY A 201 -2.11 -6.72 -2.27
CA GLY A 201 -2.57 -5.97 -3.46
C GLY A 201 -1.69 -4.79 -3.86
N ALA A 202 -0.36 -4.87 -3.73
CA ALA A 202 0.53 -3.75 -4.05
C ALA A 202 0.90 -3.66 -5.53
N PRO A 203 1.01 -2.44 -6.09
CA PRO A 203 1.55 -2.25 -7.43
C PRO A 203 3.07 -2.47 -7.46
N ALA A 204 3.56 -3.01 -8.59
CA ALA A 204 4.98 -3.24 -8.81
C ALA A 204 5.71 -1.99 -9.32
N ARG A 205 5.05 -1.18 -10.13
CA ARG A 205 5.68 -0.05 -10.84
C ARG A 205 4.85 1.22 -10.77
N LEU A 206 5.47 2.32 -10.35
CA LEU A 206 4.81 3.63 -10.34
C LEU A 206 4.37 4.06 -11.74
N ARG A 207 5.13 3.71 -12.78
CA ARG A 207 4.76 4.00 -14.16
C ARG A 207 3.40 3.44 -14.52
N ASP A 208 3.13 2.18 -14.17
CA ASP A 208 1.86 1.53 -14.47
C ASP A 208 0.70 2.17 -13.68
N VAL A 209 0.95 2.61 -12.44
CA VAL A 209 -0.02 3.38 -11.63
C VAL A 209 -0.34 4.72 -12.30
N PHE A 210 0.68 5.43 -12.78
CA PHE A 210 0.51 6.71 -13.49
C PHE A 210 -0.29 6.52 -14.79
N ASP A 211 0.04 5.52 -15.60
CA ASP A 211 -0.63 5.27 -16.88
C ASP A 211 -2.10 4.86 -16.64
N ARG A 212 -2.38 4.03 -15.60
CA ARG A 212 -3.76 3.70 -15.17
C ARG A 212 -4.53 4.94 -14.72
N TYR A 213 -3.91 5.82 -13.93
CA TYR A 213 -4.54 7.08 -13.55
C TYR A 213 -4.89 7.94 -14.77
N CYS A 214 -3.98 8.12 -15.71
CA CYS A 214 -4.24 8.86 -16.94
C CYS A 214 -5.41 8.27 -17.73
N ALA A 215 -5.50 6.93 -17.79
CA ALA A 215 -6.60 6.23 -18.47
C ALA A 215 -7.94 6.38 -17.72
N ILE A 216 -7.94 6.25 -16.37
CA ILE A 216 -9.14 6.47 -15.55
C ILE A 216 -9.64 7.92 -15.70
N MET A 217 -8.73 8.89 -15.66
CA MET A 217 -9.06 10.31 -15.82
C MET A 217 -9.37 10.71 -17.25
N ARG A 218 -9.21 9.78 -18.22
CA ARG A 218 -9.43 10.01 -19.65
C ARG A 218 -8.65 11.20 -20.20
N LEU A 219 -7.39 11.34 -19.74
CA LEU A 219 -6.53 12.41 -20.21
C LEU A 219 -6.21 12.21 -21.70
N THR A 220 -6.24 13.30 -22.48
CA THR A 220 -5.76 13.22 -23.85
C THR A 220 -4.25 12.91 -23.88
N PRO A 221 -3.72 12.30 -24.95
CA PRO A 221 -2.29 12.01 -25.07
C PRO A 221 -1.41 13.24 -24.82
N GLN A 222 -1.85 14.41 -25.28
CA GLN A 222 -1.15 15.68 -25.07
C GLN A 222 -1.09 16.08 -23.59
N VAL A 223 -2.21 15.99 -22.87
CA VAL A 223 -2.27 16.32 -21.44
C VAL A 223 -1.45 15.30 -20.63
N ALA A 224 -1.59 14.01 -20.94
CA ALA A 224 -0.82 12.94 -20.28
C ALA A 224 0.70 13.13 -20.47
N ALA A 225 1.15 13.50 -21.68
CA ALA A 225 2.57 13.78 -21.96
C ALA A 225 3.08 14.99 -21.18
N ARG A 226 2.29 16.09 -21.08
CA ARG A 226 2.65 17.26 -20.29
C ARG A 226 2.71 16.94 -18.81
N PHE A 227 1.72 16.22 -18.29
CA PHE A 227 1.69 15.80 -16.91
C PHE A 227 2.90 14.90 -16.57
N ARG A 228 3.24 13.96 -17.46
CA ARG A 228 4.46 13.16 -17.33
C ARG A 228 5.71 14.03 -17.26
N GLY A 229 5.85 14.99 -18.18
CA GLY A 229 6.98 15.93 -18.18
C GLY A 229 7.07 16.73 -16.87
N MET A 230 5.94 17.12 -16.26
CA MET A 230 5.92 17.76 -14.94
C MET A 230 6.47 16.84 -13.85
N VAL A 231 6.07 15.55 -13.86
CA VAL A 231 6.58 14.55 -12.89
C VAL A 231 8.08 14.35 -13.06
N GLU A 232 8.56 14.19 -14.29
CA GLU A 232 9.97 14.01 -14.61
C GLU A 232 10.81 15.27 -14.28
N GLN A 233 10.26 16.45 -14.50
CA GLN A 233 10.91 17.70 -14.12
C GLN A 233 11.05 17.86 -12.60
N HIS A 234 10.04 17.42 -11.85
CA HIS A 234 9.99 17.56 -10.39
C HIS A 234 10.84 16.53 -9.64
N TYR A 235 10.83 15.27 -10.10
CA TYR A 235 11.43 14.14 -9.40
C TYR A 235 12.68 13.57 -10.09
N GLY A 236 13.01 14.00 -11.31
CA GLY A 236 14.03 13.40 -12.16
C GLY A 236 13.44 12.46 -13.21
N ALA A 237 14.12 12.34 -14.36
CA ALA A 237 13.66 11.51 -15.49
C ALA A 237 13.70 10.00 -15.18
N ASP A 238 14.51 9.60 -14.22
CA ASP A 238 14.71 8.24 -13.74
C ASP A 238 13.63 7.78 -12.72
N ILE A 239 12.70 8.67 -12.32
CA ILE A 239 11.68 8.38 -11.30
C ILE A 239 10.90 7.10 -11.60
N TRP A 240 10.66 6.80 -12.84
CA TRP A 240 9.88 5.62 -13.25
C TRP A 240 10.61 4.31 -12.97
N THR A 241 11.93 4.27 -13.14
CA THR A 241 12.80 3.15 -12.79
C THR A 241 13.06 3.13 -11.28
N ALA A 242 13.37 4.30 -10.71
CA ALA A 242 13.65 4.46 -9.29
C ALA A 242 12.47 4.07 -8.36
N LEU A 243 11.25 3.98 -8.88
CA LEU A 243 10.06 3.54 -8.15
C LEU A 243 9.44 2.27 -8.77
N SER A 244 10.29 1.35 -9.23
CA SER A 244 9.92 0.01 -9.72
C SER A 244 10.31 -1.03 -8.70
N VAL A 245 9.33 -1.52 -7.92
CA VAL A 245 9.53 -2.48 -6.84
C VAL A 245 10.11 -3.81 -7.36
N ASP A 246 9.67 -4.26 -8.52
CA ASP A 246 10.18 -5.49 -9.15
C ASP A 246 11.64 -5.38 -9.59
N GLU A 247 12.14 -4.19 -9.88
CA GLU A 247 13.56 -3.94 -10.17
C GLU A 247 14.41 -3.87 -8.89
N MET A 248 13.83 -3.44 -7.76
CA MET A 248 14.48 -3.43 -6.44
C MET A 248 14.48 -4.82 -5.78
N ALA A 249 13.49 -5.64 -6.08
CA ALA A 249 13.21 -6.90 -5.40
C ALA A 249 14.39 -7.90 -5.33
N PRO A 250 15.32 -7.97 -6.29
CA PRO A 250 16.52 -8.82 -6.16
C PRO A 250 17.43 -8.45 -4.98
N SER A 251 17.36 -7.20 -4.51
CA SER A 251 18.14 -6.72 -3.36
C SER A 251 17.49 -7.04 -2.00
N PHE A 252 16.21 -7.37 -1.98
CA PHE A 252 15.46 -7.55 -0.73
C PHE A 252 16.01 -8.73 0.09
N ARG A 253 16.20 -8.47 1.38
CA ARG A 253 16.57 -9.48 2.38
C ARG A 253 15.36 -9.82 3.23
N GLY A 254 15.39 -11.00 3.88
CA GLY A 254 14.25 -11.44 4.70
C GLY A 254 13.15 -12.13 3.89
N ARG A 255 12.02 -12.35 4.55
CA ARG A 255 10.88 -13.10 4.01
C ARG A 255 9.78 -12.15 3.54
N GLY A 256 9.17 -12.49 2.41
CA GLY A 256 8.03 -11.78 1.84
C GLY A 256 6.79 -12.66 1.75
N LEU A 257 5.61 -12.12 2.10
CA LEU A 257 4.31 -12.68 1.77
C LEU A 257 3.59 -11.70 0.86
N LEU A 258 3.35 -12.09 -0.39
CA LEU A 258 2.61 -11.28 -1.36
C LEU A 258 1.22 -11.88 -1.50
N VAL A 259 0.21 -11.23 -0.94
CA VAL A 259 -1.20 -11.66 -1.08
C VAL A 259 -1.86 -10.81 -2.15
N HIS A 260 -2.44 -11.43 -3.16
CA HIS A 260 -3.07 -10.68 -4.24
C HIS A 260 -4.25 -11.44 -4.85
N ASP A 261 -5.34 -10.71 -5.07
CA ASP A 261 -6.55 -11.29 -5.66
C ASP A 261 -6.46 -11.29 -7.19
N VAL A 262 -6.77 -12.41 -7.82
CA VAL A 262 -6.70 -12.53 -9.29
C VAL A 262 -7.77 -11.68 -10.00
N ASP A 263 -8.82 -11.30 -9.28
CA ASP A 263 -9.90 -10.44 -9.77
C ASP A 263 -9.75 -8.98 -9.27
N ASP A 264 -8.56 -8.59 -8.82
CA ASP A 264 -8.27 -7.21 -8.43
C ASP A 264 -8.36 -6.28 -9.66
N THR A 265 -9.30 -5.33 -9.61
CA THR A 265 -9.53 -4.36 -10.69
C THR A 265 -8.73 -3.07 -10.55
N ASP A 266 -8.17 -2.83 -9.37
CA ASP A 266 -7.40 -1.61 -9.08
C ASP A 266 -5.91 -1.82 -9.39
N VAL A 267 -5.36 -2.94 -8.94
CA VAL A 267 -3.97 -3.35 -9.19
C VAL A 267 -3.96 -4.74 -9.81
N PRO A 268 -3.44 -4.91 -11.04
CA PRO A 268 -3.39 -6.21 -11.70
C PRO A 268 -2.59 -7.25 -10.91
N PHE A 269 -3.05 -8.50 -10.91
CA PHE A 269 -2.39 -9.63 -10.25
C PHE A 269 -0.95 -9.86 -10.77
N GLU A 270 -0.69 -9.50 -12.02
CA GLU A 270 0.62 -9.54 -12.66
C GLU A 270 1.68 -8.73 -11.91
N ASP A 271 1.29 -7.67 -11.19
CA ASP A 271 2.20 -6.87 -10.40
C ASP A 271 2.79 -7.70 -9.25
N ALA A 272 1.97 -8.46 -8.52
CA ALA A 272 2.45 -9.39 -7.49
C ALA A 272 3.31 -10.52 -8.08
N GLN A 273 2.96 -11.03 -9.26
CA GLN A 273 3.74 -12.05 -9.94
C GLN A 273 5.14 -11.53 -10.36
N ARG A 274 5.26 -10.26 -10.79
CA ARG A 274 6.56 -9.64 -11.12
C ARG A 274 7.45 -9.58 -9.89
N VAL A 275 6.93 -9.08 -8.77
CA VAL A 275 7.68 -8.97 -7.51
C VAL A 275 8.04 -10.36 -6.99
N ALA A 276 7.13 -11.34 -7.01
CA ALA A 276 7.39 -12.70 -6.55
C ALA A 276 8.50 -13.40 -7.35
N ARG A 277 8.56 -13.17 -8.66
CA ARG A 277 9.64 -13.73 -9.49
C ARG A 277 11.01 -13.11 -9.21
N ALA A 278 11.04 -11.85 -8.81
CA ALA A 278 12.27 -11.11 -8.57
C ALA A 278 12.79 -11.22 -7.13
N TRP A 279 11.93 -11.44 -6.15
CA TRP A 279 12.27 -11.55 -4.73
C TRP A 279 12.39 -13.02 -4.31
N ALA A 280 13.62 -13.52 -4.16
CA ALA A 280 13.89 -14.93 -3.81
C ALA A 280 13.29 -15.37 -2.46
N GLY A 281 13.11 -14.45 -1.50
CA GLY A 281 12.51 -14.72 -0.19
C GLY A 281 10.97 -14.58 -0.15
N ALA A 282 10.32 -14.33 -1.29
CA ALA A 282 8.88 -14.11 -1.33
C ALA A 282 8.07 -15.38 -1.59
N THR A 283 6.92 -15.46 -0.92
CA THR A 283 5.85 -16.41 -1.21
C THR A 283 4.65 -15.64 -1.76
N LEU A 284 4.10 -16.07 -2.89
CA LEU A 284 2.87 -15.51 -3.46
C LEU A 284 1.67 -16.34 -3.03
N LEU A 285 0.70 -15.69 -2.36
CA LEU A 285 -0.59 -16.26 -1.99
C LEU A 285 -1.68 -15.64 -2.86
N PRO A 286 -2.14 -16.31 -3.92
CA PRO A 286 -3.24 -15.84 -4.74
C PRO A 286 -4.57 -16.05 -4.03
N THR A 287 -5.51 -15.10 -4.19
CA THR A 287 -6.91 -15.23 -3.81
C THR A 287 -7.81 -14.98 -5.01
N ALA A 288 -9.09 -15.30 -4.92
CA ALA A 288 -10.05 -15.07 -5.99
C ALA A 288 -11.38 -14.54 -5.43
N GLY A 289 -12.00 -13.59 -6.15
CA GLY A 289 -13.30 -13.04 -5.81
C GLY A 289 -13.31 -12.02 -4.66
N LEU A 290 -12.17 -11.71 -4.06
CA LEU A 290 -12.07 -10.72 -2.98
C LEU A 290 -11.85 -9.31 -3.53
N GLY A 291 -11.08 -9.18 -4.62
CA GLY A 291 -10.67 -7.89 -5.19
C GLY A 291 -9.81 -7.07 -4.22
N HIS A 292 -9.61 -5.80 -4.54
CA HIS A 292 -8.60 -4.94 -3.90
C HIS A 292 -8.81 -4.68 -2.40
N THR A 293 -10.04 -4.65 -1.91
CA THR A 293 -10.33 -4.20 -0.53
C THR A 293 -10.90 -5.28 0.38
N ARG A 294 -11.64 -6.28 -0.15
CA ARG A 294 -12.16 -7.36 0.71
C ARG A 294 -11.06 -8.29 1.23
N ILE A 295 -9.94 -8.37 0.50
CA ILE A 295 -8.72 -9.06 0.90
C ILE A 295 -8.23 -8.68 2.30
N LEU A 296 -8.50 -7.45 2.76
CA LEU A 296 -8.11 -6.94 4.08
C LEU A 296 -8.95 -7.51 5.25
N ARG A 297 -9.97 -8.30 4.96
CA ARG A 297 -10.96 -8.77 5.96
C ARG A 297 -11.33 -10.23 5.76
N ASP A 298 -10.78 -10.86 4.75
CA ASP A 298 -10.99 -12.28 4.52
C ASP A 298 -10.28 -13.10 5.60
N ALA A 299 -11.00 -14.02 6.24
CA ALA A 299 -10.49 -14.77 7.37
C ALA A 299 -9.27 -15.64 7.03
N HIS A 300 -9.24 -16.21 5.81
CA HIS A 300 -8.10 -17.01 5.35
C HIS A 300 -6.86 -16.14 5.13
N VAL A 301 -7.05 -14.96 4.52
CA VAL A 301 -5.96 -13.99 4.33
C VAL A 301 -5.43 -13.49 5.67
N LEU A 302 -6.31 -13.14 6.60
CA LEU A 302 -5.91 -12.68 7.94
C LEU A 302 -5.10 -13.75 8.67
N SER A 303 -5.56 -15.02 8.66
CA SER A 303 -4.82 -16.13 9.26
C SER A 303 -3.44 -16.30 8.62
N ALA A 304 -3.36 -16.32 7.28
CA ALA A 304 -2.10 -16.48 6.57
C ALA A 304 -1.10 -15.36 6.87
N VAL A 305 -1.58 -14.10 7.00
CA VAL A 305 -0.73 -12.96 7.37
C VAL A 305 -0.24 -13.09 8.81
N VAL A 306 -1.12 -13.45 9.75
CA VAL A 306 -0.74 -13.64 11.16
C VAL A 306 0.26 -14.78 11.32
N ASP A 307 0.03 -15.91 10.69
CA ASP A 307 0.94 -17.06 10.72
C ASP A 307 2.30 -16.73 10.08
N PHE A 308 2.31 -15.94 9.01
CA PHE A 308 3.54 -15.45 8.40
C PHE A 308 4.32 -14.50 9.32
N VAL A 309 3.63 -13.63 10.05
CA VAL A 309 4.26 -12.72 11.03
C VAL A 309 4.86 -13.50 12.20
N ASP A 310 4.19 -14.54 12.65
CA ASP A 310 4.58 -15.32 13.83
C ASP A 310 5.74 -16.31 13.54
N GLY A 311 5.79 -16.90 12.36
CA GLY A 311 6.73 -17.98 12.08
C GLY A 311 7.46 -17.97 10.80
#